data_bf77c325d8c0edd52453ee57fc66dc45
#
_entry.id   bf77c325d8c0edd52453ee57fc66dc45
#
_cell.length_a   1.000
_cell.length_b   1.000
_cell.length_c   1.000
_cell.angle_alpha   90.00
_cell.angle_beta   90.00
_cell.angle_gamma   90.00
#
_symmetry.space_group_name_H-M   'P 1'
#
loop_
_entity.id
_entity.type
_entity.pdbx_description
1 polymer ?
#
loop_
_entity_poly.entity_id
_entity_poly.type
_entity_poly.pdbx_seq_one_letter_code
_entity_poly.pdbx_strand_id
1 'polypeptide(L)'
;MILLNHIIGIIAQNYIFCAFTQSKGDENLAKLDKDYEFPLYIFHQGKNYKAYEFFGCHRIKGDTFAFRVWAPHAKSVSTVGDFNEWDASANVMKKISDGIFEAKIENVKIYDCYKYAITTSKGDIIMKADPYAFHAETRPGTASKVYETGKYRWNDSSWKKENSGNILEKPVN
;
A
#
# COMPACT_ATOMS: atom_id res chain seq x y z
N MET A 1 14.89 34.92 9.44
CA MET A 1 14.93 33.50 8.99
C MET A 1 13.68 32.69 9.38
N ILE A 2 13.00 32.98 10.46
CA ILE A 2 11.77 32.27 10.91
C ILE A 2 10.52 32.66 10.09
N LEU A 3 10.40 33.89 9.63
CA LEU A 3 9.27 34.37 8.80
C LEU A 3 9.24 33.75 7.39
N LEU A 4 10.40 33.44 6.80
CA LEU A 4 10.47 32.85 5.46
C LEU A 4 9.97 31.42 5.41
N ASN A 5 10.23 30.64 6.46
CA ASN A 5 9.74 29.25 6.57
C ASN A 5 8.22 29.18 6.80
N HIS A 6 7.63 30.19 7.45
CA HIS A 6 6.17 30.26 7.64
C HIS A 6 5.44 30.60 6.33
N ILE A 7 6.03 31.48 5.51
CA ILE A 7 5.47 31.86 4.20
C ILE A 7 5.55 30.69 3.20
N ILE A 8 6.66 29.94 3.20
CA ILE A 8 6.83 28.74 2.35
C ILE A 8 5.82 27.64 2.76
N GLY A 9 5.55 27.48 4.05
CA GLY A 9 4.53 26.53 4.55
C GLY A 9 3.11 26.90 4.09
N ILE A 10 2.74 28.18 4.14
CA ILE A 10 1.43 28.68 3.71
C ILE A 10 1.27 28.60 2.19
N ILE A 11 2.32 28.88 1.42
CA ILE A 11 2.29 28.76 -0.04
C ILE A 11 2.19 27.29 -0.45
N ALA A 12 2.88 26.37 0.22
CA ALA A 12 2.77 24.94 -0.03
C ALA A 12 1.37 24.41 0.28
N GLN A 13 0.73 24.84 1.38
CA GLN A 13 -0.65 24.49 1.70
C GLN A 13 -1.66 25.04 0.68
N ASN A 14 -1.46 26.26 0.18
CA ASN A 14 -2.34 26.85 -0.84
C ASN A 14 -2.15 26.23 -2.24
N TYR A 15 -0.92 25.80 -2.59
CA TYR A 15 -0.69 25.07 -3.84
C TYR A 15 -1.28 23.66 -3.80
N ILE A 16 -1.25 22.97 -2.66
CA ILE A 16 -1.91 21.67 -2.45
C ILE A 16 -3.43 21.84 -2.60
N PHE A 17 -4.01 22.90 -2.05
CA PHE A 17 -5.46 23.19 -2.17
C PHE A 17 -5.87 23.57 -3.60
N CYS A 18 -5.03 24.31 -4.34
CA CYS A 18 -5.33 24.74 -5.71
C CYS A 18 -5.16 23.62 -6.76
N ALA A 19 -4.19 22.71 -6.58
CA ALA A 19 -4.03 21.54 -7.46
C ALA A 19 -5.18 20.52 -7.27
N PHE A 20 -5.81 20.51 -6.10
CA PHE A 20 -6.94 19.62 -5.78
C PHE A 20 -8.29 20.12 -6.34
N THR A 21 -8.40 21.42 -6.68
CA THR A 21 -9.67 22.01 -7.16
C THR A 21 -9.81 22.03 -8.70
N GLN A 22 -8.81 21.61 -9.47
CA GLN A 22 -8.87 21.64 -10.94
C GLN A 22 -9.27 20.32 -11.63
N SER A 23 -9.51 19.20 -10.91
CA SER A 23 -10.17 18.03 -11.49
C SER A 23 -11.67 18.09 -11.20
N LYS A 24 -12.42 18.88 -11.97
CA LYS A 24 -13.88 18.75 -12.07
C LYS A 24 -14.21 17.40 -12.70
N GLY A 25 -14.71 16.47 -11.91
CA GLY A 25 -15.32 15.26 -12.45
C GLY A 25 -15.25 14.02 -11.58
N ASP A 26 -15.51 14.10 -10.27
CA ASP A 26 -16.00 12.95 -9.51
C ASP A 26 -16.48 13.45 -8.14
N GLU A 27 -17.76 13.69 -7.99
CA GLU A 27 -18.42 14.09 -6.72
C GLU A 27 -18.43 12.97 -5.65
N ASN A 28 -17.67 11.91 -5.83
CA ASN A 28 -17.56 10.76 -4.93
C ASN A 28 -16.17 10.57 -4.31
N LEU A 29 -15.30 11.57 -4.29
CA LEU A 29 -14.13 11.52 -3.42
C LEU A 29 -14.62 11.69 -1.97
N ALA A 30 -14.93 10.56 -1.31
CA ALA A 30 -15.14 10.55 0.13
C ALA A 30 -13.98 11.28 0.79
N LYS A 31 -14.30 12.10 1.78
CA LYS A 31 -13.35 12.83 2.62
C LYS A 31 -12.17 11.92 2.94
N LEU A 32 -11.03 12.19 2.31
CA LEU A 32 -9.84 11.37 2.43
C LEU A 32 -9.44 11.37 3.91
N ASP A 33 -9.11 10.19 4.43
CA ASP A 33 -8.59 10.09 5.79
C ASP A 33 -7.30 10.91 5.86
N LYS A 34 -7.13 11.78 6.85
CA LYS A 34 -5.96 12.67 6.96
C LYS A 34 -4.65 11.89 6.97
N ASP A 35 -4.69 10.66 7.44
CA ASP A 35 -3.53 9.77 7.47
C ASP A 35 -3.06 9.34 6.07
N TYR A 36 -3.89 9.52 5.03
CA TYR A 36 -3.56 9.14 3.65
C TYR A 36 -2.96 10.30 2.82
N GLU A 37 -3.20 11.54 3.21
CA GLU A 37 -2.77 12.71 2.42
C GLU A 37 -1.25 12.71 2.16
N PHE A 38 -0.47 12.53 3.21
CA PHE A 38 0.99 12.58 3.11
C PHE A 38 1.58 11.41 2.31
N PRO A 39 1.26 10.12 2.59
CA PRO A 39 1.73 8.99 1.78
C PRO A 39 1.37 9.10 0.30
N LEU A 40 0.17 9.57 -0.02
CA LEU A 40 -0.29 9.76 -1.40
C LEU A 40 0.48 10.89 -2.10
N TYR A 41 0.64 12.02 -1.42
CA TYR A 41 1.39 13.16 -1.94
C TYR A 41 2.84 12.79 -2.29
N ILE A 42 3.59 12.20 -1.36
CA ILE A 42 4.97 11.81 -1.61
C ILE A 42 5.10 10.69 -2.65
N PHE A 43 4.09 9.81 -2.75
CA PHE A 43 4.06 8.78 -3.79
C PHE A 43 3.95 9.40 -5.19
N HIS A 44 3.02 10.33 -5.40
CA HIS A 44 2.86 11.02 -6.68
C HIS A 44 4.08 11.90 -7.04
N GLN A 45 4.86 12.33 -6.04
CA GLN A 45 6.14 13.01 -6.26
C GLN A 45 7.30 12.06 -6.61
N GLY A 46 7.08 10.75 -6.59
CA GLY A 46 8.12 9.73 -6.78
C GLY A 46 9.17 9.71 -5.65
N LYS A 47 8.82 10.20 -4.46
CA LYS A 47 9.72 10.33 -3.30
C LYS A 47 9.35 9.42 -2.13
N ASN A 48 8.35 8.57 -2.29
CA ASN A 48 7.94 7.64 -1.24
C ASN A 48 8.79 6.37 -1.25
N TYR A 49 9.95 6.37 -0.60
CA TYR A 49 10.83 5.21 -0.45
C TYR A 49 10.24 4.10 0.43
N LYS A 50 9.19 4.42 1.20
CA LYS A 50 8.47 3.49 2.07
C LYS A 50 7.06 3.21 1.57
N ALA A 51 6.86 3.22 0.26
CA ALA A 51 5.55 2.98 -0.36
C ALA A 51 4.91 1.65 0.10
N TYR A 52 5.72 0.65 0.45
CA TYR A 52 5.29 -0.63 0.98
C TYR A 52 4.60 -0.55 2.36
N GLU A 53 4.77 0.53 3.11
CA GLU A 53 4.04 0.76 4.38
C GLU A 53 2.59 1.19 4.13
N PHE A 54 2.29 1.70 2.93
CA PHE A 54 0.96 2.15 2.54
C PHE A 54 0.30 1.20 1.54
N PHE A 55 1.00 0.81 0.46
CA PHE A 55 0.49 -0.10 -0.56
C PHE A 55 0.61 -1.55 -0.13
N GLY A 56 -0.19 -2.41 -0.76
CA GLY A 56 -0.26 -3.82 -0.43
C GLY A 56 -1.40 -4.15 0.50
N CYS A 57 -1.24 -5.23 1.26
CA CYS A 57 -2.23 -5.73 2.21
C CYS A 57 -1.77 -5.44 3.65
N HIS A 58 -2.53 -4.62 4.38
CA HIS A 58 -2.23 -4.21 5.75
C HIS A 58 -3.41 -4.42 6.68
N ARG A 59 -3.16 -4.99 7.86
CA ARG A 59 -4.19 -5.13 8.90
C ARG A 59 -4.60 -3.77 9.44
N ILE A 60 -5.92 -3.53 9.54
CA ILE A 60 -6.47 -2.34 10.19
C ILE A 60 -6.83 -2.67 11.64
N LYS A 61 -7.71 -3.66 11.82
CA LYS A 61 -8.19 -4.06 13.13
C LYS A 61 -8.77 -5.49 13.06
N GLY A 62 -8.48 -6.33 14.07
CA GLY A 62 -8.97 -7.69 14.09
C GLY A 62 -8.56 -8.47 12.84
N ASP A 63 -9.52 -8.98 12.10
CA ASP A 63 -9.38 -9.68 10.82
C ASP A 63 -9.77 -8.83 9.61
N THR A 64 -9.85 -7.51 9.80
CA THR A 64 -10.07 -6.54 8.72
C THR A 64 -8.74 -6.05 8.16
N PHE A 65 -8.58 -6.15 6.84
CA PHE A 65 -7.39 -5.70 6.12
C PHE A 65 -7.73 -4.65 5.07
N ALA A 66 -6.82 -3.69 4.89
CA ALA A 66 -6.84 -2.78 3.76
C ALA A 66 -5.95 -3.30 2.64
N PHE A 67 -6.49 -3.38 1.45
CA PHE A 67 -5.77 -3.69 0.22
C PHE A 67 -5.65 -2.41 -0.60
N ARG A 68 -4.43 -2.01 -0.98
CA ARG A 68 -4.19 -0.80 -1.76
C ARG A 68 -3.26 -1.07 -2.91
N VAL A 69 -3.65 -0.60 -4.09
CA VAL A 69 -2.87 -0.79 -5.32
C VAL A 69 -2.88 0.46 -6.19
N TRP A 70 -1.77 0.70 -6.87
CA TRP A 70 -1.67 1.72 -7.91
C TRP A 70 -1.88 1.07 -9.28
N ALA A 71 -2.96 1.49 -9.96
CA ALA A 71 -3.36 0.98 -11.27
C ALA A 71 -3.94 2.14 -12.13
N PRO A 72 -3.08 3.09 -12.59
CA PRO A 72 -3.53 4.36 -13.18
C PRO A 72 -4.35 4.19 -14.47
N HIS A 73 -4.16 3.08 -15.20
CA HIS A 73 -4.87 2.82 -16.44
C HIS A 73 -6.07 1.88 -16.28
N ALA A 74 -6.39 1.46 -15.05
CA ALA A 74 -7.51 0.61 -14.77
C ALA A 74 -8.84 1.39 -14.82
N LYS A 75 -9.87 0.80 -15.44
CA LYS A 75 -11.25 1.28 -15.35
C LYS A 75 -11.83 1.00 -13.96
N SER A 76 -11.58 -0.19 -13.43
CA SER A 76 -11.91 -0.60 -12.07
C SER A 76 -10.94 -1.69 -11.60
N VAL A 77 -10.83 -1.87 -10.29
CA VAL A 77 -10.03 -2.91 -9.67
C VAL A 77 -10.88 -3.60 -8.62
N SER A 78 -10.77 -4.91 -8.50
CA SER A 78 -11.36 -5.71 -7.42
C SER A 78 -10.28 -6.55 -6.75
N THR A 79 -10.45 -6.80 -5.45
CA THR A 79 -9.59 -7.75 -4.73
C THR A 79 -10.28 -9.10 -4.71
N VAL A 80 -9.61 -10.15 -5.17
CA VAL A 80 -10.10 -11.52 -5.21
C VAL A 80 -9.16 -12.43 -4.42
N GLY A 81 -9.70 -13.40 -3.72
CA GLY A 81 -8.90 -14.32 -2.91
C GLY A 81 -9.74 -15.35 -2.19
N ASP A 82 -9.09 -16.11 -1.31
CA ASP A 82 -9.73 -17.21 -0.55
C ASP A 82 -10.87 -16.70 0.35
N PHE A 83 -10.83 -15.44 0.79
CA PHE A 83 -11.84 -14.79 1.61
C PHE A 83 -13.15 -14.44 0.87
N ASN A 84 -13.20 -14.50 -0.45
CA ASN A 84 -14.40 -14.21 -1.27
C ASN A 84 -14.58 -15.16 -2.45
N GLU A 85 -14.05 -16.38 -2.33
CA GLU A 85 -14.16 -17.43 -3.35
C GLU A 85 -13.68 -16.99 -4.75
N TRP A 86 -12.75 -16.03 -4.79
CA TRP A 86 -12.19 -15.46 -6.02
C TRP A 86 -13.19 -14.70 -6.89
N ASP A 87 -14.32 -14.25 -6.30
CA ASP A 87 -15.34 -13.47 -6.99
C ASP A 87 -14.90 -12.01 -7.19
N ALA A 88 -14.70 -11.61 -8.44
CA ALA A 88 -14.32 -10.25 -8.80
C ALA A 88 -15.43 -9.21 -8.58
N SER A 89 -16.69 -9.62 -8.38
CA SER A 89 -17.79 -8.72 -8.10
C SER A 89 -17.96 -8.39 -6.62
N ALA A 90 -17.42 -9.22 -5.70
CA ALA A 90 -17.65 -9.13 -4.28
C ALA A 90 -16.91 -7.96 -3.61
N ASN A 91 -15.66 -7.71 -3.99
CA ASN A 91 -14.81 -6.70 -3.35
C ASN A 91 -14.24 -5.69 -4.35
N VAL A 92 -15.14 -4.90 -4.95
CA VAL A 92 -14.75 -3.81 -5.84
C VAL A 92 -14.08 -2.71 -5.04
N MET A 93 -12.88 -2.32 -5.46
CA MET A 93 -12.07 -1.32 -4.78
C MET A 93 -12.54 0.09 -5.11
N LYS A 94 -12.50 0.97 -4.11
CA LYS A 94 -12.80 2.38 -4.26
C LYS A 94 -11.56 3.13 -4.73
N LYS A 95 -11.70 4.02 -5.71
CA LYS A 95 -10.64 4.95 -6.11
C LYS A 95 -10.49 6.03 -5.02
N ILE A 96 -9.32 6.10 -4.39
CA ILE A 96 -9.03 7.05 -3.30
C ILE A 96 -8.13 8.21 -3.73
N SER A 97 -7.39 8.04 -4.84
CA SER A 97 -6.56 9.10 -5.44
C SER A 97 -6.34 8.75 -6.92
N ASP A 98 -5.54 9.54 -7.62
CA ASP A 98 -5.25 9.30 -9.03
C ASP A 98 -4.52 7.97 -9.24
N GLY A 99 -5.23 7.05 -9.89
CA GLY A 99 -4.75 5.69 -10.14
C GLY A 99 -4.61 4.80 -8.91
N ILE A 100 -5.03 5.23 -7.71
CA ILE A 100 -4.89 4.45 -6.47
C ILE A 100 -6.26 3.96 -6.01
N PHE A 101 -6.33 2.66 -5.77
CA PHE A 101 -7.54 1.96 -5.36
C PHE A 101 -7.36 1.31 -3.98
N GLU A 102 -8.43 1.32 -3.17
CA GLU A 102 -8.48 0.70 -1.84
C GLU A 102 -9.74 -0.14 -1.68
N ALA A 103 -9.59 -1.31 -1.03
CA ALA A 103 -10.69 -2.06 -0.42
C ALA A 103 -10.36 -2.38 1.03
N LYS A 104 -11.36 -2.29 1.92
CA LYS A 104 -11.28 -2.76 3.31
C LYS A 104 -12.16 -4.01 3.40
N ILE A 105 -11.55 -5.15 3.72
CA ILE A 105 -12.19 -6.46 3.66
C ILE A 105 -12.10 -7.11 5.03
N GLU A 106 -13.23 -7.62 5.51
CA GLU A 106 -13.36 -8.34 6.79
C GLU A 106 -13.18 -9.86 6.59
N ASN A 107 -12.96 -10.58 7.68
CA ASN A 107 -12.80 -12.04 7.71
C ASN A 107 -11.60 -12.56 6.88
N VAL A 108 -10.58 -11.75 6.71
CA VAL A 108 -9.34 -12.11 6.00
C VAL A 108 -8.39 -12.80 6.99
N LYS A 109 -7.82 -13.91 6.59
CA LYS A 109 -6.89 -14.70 7.41
C LYS A 109 -5.46 -14.53 6.91
N ILE A 110 -4.51 -14.68 7.82
CA ILE A 110 -3.09 -14.78 7.46
C ILE A 110 -2.89 -16.01 6.58
N TYR A 111 -2.13 -15.85 5.51
CA TYR A 111 -1.86 -16.80 4.43
C TYR A 111 -2.99 -17.01 3.40
N ASP A 112 -4.14 -16.34 3.52
CA ASP A 112 -5.11 -16.31 2.42
C ASP A 112 -4.44 -15.85 1.14
N CYS A 113 -4.67 -16.56 0.05
CA CYS A 113 -4.19 -16.17 -1.27
C CYS A 113 -5.07 -15.08 -1.86
N TYR A 114 -4.46 -14.11 -2.53
CA TYR A 114 -5.21 -13.05 -3.20
C TYR A 114 -4.52 -12.51 -4.46
N LYS A 115 -5.31 -11.88 -5.31
CA LYS A 115 -4.87 -11.12 -6.50
C LYS A 115 -5.72 -9.87 -6.67
N TYR A 116 -5.27 -8.99 -7.54
CA TYR A 116 -6.08 -7.90 -8.05
C TYR A 116 -6.66 -8.27 -9.43
N ALA A 117 -7.98 -8.23 -9.55
CA ALA A 117 -8.71 -8.33 -10.81
C ALA A 117 -8.84 -6.92 -11.38
N ILE A 118 -8.05 -6.61 -12.39
CA ILE A 118 -7.96 -5.28 -13.00
C ILE A 118 -8.79 -5.29 -14.28
N THR A 119 -9.85 -4.46 -14.33
CA THR A 119 -10.62 -4.23 -15.55
C THR A 119 -9.94 -3.15 -16.38
N THR A 120 -9.52 -3.49 -17.58
CA THR A 120 -8.89 -2.55 -18.51
C THR A 120 -9.89 -1.57 -19.09
N SER A 121 -9.43 -0.54 -19.80
CA SER A 121 -10.28 0.40 -20.55
C SER A 121 -11.10 -0.28 -21.64
N LYS A 122 -10.64 -1.43 -22.16
CA LYS A 122 -11.34 -2.25 -23.15
C LYS A 122 -12.40 -3.18 -22.56
N GLY A 123 -12.42 -3.33 -21.23
CA GLY A 123 -13.35 -4.23 -20.51
C GLY A 123 -12.76 -5.61 -20.20
N ASP A 124 -11.54 -5.92 -20.61
CA ASP A 124 -10.89 -7.18 -20.27
C ASP A 124 -10.50 -7.21 -18.79
N ILE A 125 -10.62 -8.38 -18.15
CA ILE A 125 -10.18 -8.58 -16.76
C ILE A 125 -8.84 -9.30 -16.75
N ILE A 126 -7.85 -8.67 -16.09
CA ILE A 126 -6.51 -9.21 -15.94
C ILE A 126 -6.22 -9.44 -14.46
N MET A 127 -5.85 -10.67 -14.11
CA MET A 127 -5.43 -11.03 -12.74
C MET A 127 -3.96 -10.72 -12.53
N LYS A 128 -3.65 -9.90 -11.51
CA LYS A 128 -2.27 -9.53 -11.15
C LYS A 128 -2.00 -9.83 -9.68
N ALA A 129 -0.79 -10.31 -9.40
CA ALA A 129 -0.27 -10.37 -8.04
C ALA A 129 -0.03 -8.96 -7.49
N ASP A 130 -0.04 -8.82 -6.18
CA ASP A 130 0.27 -7.56 -5.51
C ASP A 130 1.78 -7.26 -5.60
N PRO A 131 2.18 -6.12 -6.17
CA PRO A 131 3.59 -5.75 -6.26
C PRO A 131 4.23 -5.42 -4.91
N TYR A 132 3.41 -5.13 -3.88
CA TYR A 132 3.86 -4.81 -2.52
C TYR A 132 3.60 -5.95 -1.52
N ALA A 133 3.28 -7.16 -1.98
CA ALA A 133 3.05 -8.29 -1.10
C ALA A 133 4.34 -8.69 -0.35
N PHE A 134 4.22 -8.89 0.96
CA PHE A 134 5.32 -9.40 1.79
C PHE A 134 5.51 -10.92 1.66
N HIS A 135 4.52 -11.62 1.12
CA HIS A 135 4.57 -13.08 0.94
C HIS A 135 3.90 -13.47 -0.38
N ALA A 136 4.46 -14.45 -1.05
CA ALA A 136 3.93 -15.00 -2.30
C ALA A 136 3.62 -16.48 -2.16
N GLU A 137 2.77 -16.96 -3.06
CA GLU A 137 2.49 -18.38 -3.21
C GLU A 137 3.73 -19.13 -3.71
N THR A 138 3.86 -20.39 -3.30
CA THR A 138 4.95 -21.26 -3.79
C THR A 138 4.67 -21.63 -5.26
N ARG A 139 5.70 -21.58 -6.07
CA ARG A 139 5.62 -21.99 -7.48
C ARG A 139 5.05 -23.40 -7.64
N PRO A 140 4.18 -23.65 -8.63
CA PRO A 140 3.81 -22.81 -9.78
C PRO A 140 2.74 -21.76 -9.50
N GLY A 141 2.22 -21.63 -8.29
CA GLY A 141 1.26 -20.62 -7.92
C GLY A 141 1.79 -19.19 -8.17
N THR A 142 0.88 -18.25 -8.39
CA THR A 142 1.22 -16.85 -8.75
C THR A 142 0.42 -15.83 -7.93
N ALA A 143 -0.22 -16.27 -6.84
CA ALA A 143 -0.95 -15.37 -5.96
C ALA A 143 -0.02 -14.74 -4.92
N SER A 144 -0.42 -13.59 -4.43
CA SER A 144 0.11 -12.99 -3.21
C SER A 144 -0.56 -13.62 -2.01
N LYS A 145 0.10 -13.62 -0.85
CA LYS A 145 -0.48 -14.10 0.41
C LYS A 145 -0.58 -12.98 1.42
N VAL A 146 -1.68 -12.96 2.14
CA VAL A 146 -1.85 -12.06 3.28
C VAL A 146 -0.80 -12.40 4.34
N TYR A 147 0.02 -11.43 4.70
CA TYR A 147 1.11 -11.61 5.65
C TYR A 147 1.36 -10.35 6.46
N GLU A 148 1.80 -10.51 7.71
CA GLU A 148 2.20 -9.41 8.57
C GLU A 148 3.66 -9.54 8.93
N THR A 149 4.42 -8.49 8.71
CA THR A 149 5.80 -8.35 9.16
C THR A 149 5.88 -7.82 10.58
N GLY A 150 7.04 -7.97 11.23
CA GLY A 150 7.30 -7.33 12.53
C GLY A 150 6.85 -8.11 13.76
N LYS A 151 6.22 -9.29 13.61
CA LYS A 151 5.84 -10.14 14.75
C LYS A 151 6.99 -10.98 15.32
N TYR A 152 8.07 -11.14 14.58
CA TYR A 152 9.22 -11.91 15.04
C TYR A 152 10.04 -11.11 16.05
N ARG A 153 10.25 -11.68 17.22
CA ARG A 153 11.16 -11.15 18.24
C ARG A 153 12.51 -11.82 18.11
N TRP A 154 13.50 -11.02 17.74
CA TRP A 154 14.88 -11.49 17.70
C TRP A 154 15.39 -11.76 19.12
N ASN A 155 15.95 -12.94 19.35
CA ASN A 155 16.60 -13.31 20.62
C ASN A 155 18.12 -13.35 20.41
N ASP A 156 18.68 -12.26 19.88
CA ASP A 156 20.06 -12.13 19.45
C ASP A 156 20.88 -11.11 20.30
N SER A 157 20.33 -10.69 21.41
CA SER A 157 20.95 -9.67 22.29
C SER A 157 22.30 -10.11 22.86
N SER A 158 22.45 -11.39 23.23
CA SER A 158 23.74 -11.95 23.67
C SER A 158 24.77 -11.95 22.53
N TRP A 159 24.36 -12.42 21.36
CA TRP A 159 25.21 -12.43 20.17
C TRP A 159 25.65 -11.01 19.77
N LYS A 160 24.75 -10.05 19.80
CA LYS A 160 25.06 -8.64 19.51
C LYS A 160 26.07 -8.07 20.52
N LYS A 161 25.92 -8.40 21.81
CA LYS A 161 26.83 -7.95 22.85
C LYS A 161 28.23 -8.52 22.67
N GLU A 162 28.36 -9.82 22.38
CA GLU A 162 29.63 -10.49 22.10
C GLU A 162 30.28 -9.98 20.81
N ASN A 163 29.48 -9.56 19.82
CA ASN A 163 29.93 -9.08 18.53
C ASN A 163 29.94 -7.55 18.37
N SER A 164 29.88 -6.80 19.48
CA SER A 164 29.86 -5.33 19.47
C SER A 164 31.20 -4.65 19.13
N GLY A 165 32.32 -5.42 18.99
CA GLY A 165 33.62 -4.88 18.63
C GLY A 165 33.73 -4.38 17.18
N ASN A 166 34.87 -3.74 16.87
CA ASN A 166 35.12 -3.21 15.53
C ASN A 166 35.05 -4.32 14.47
N ILE A 167 34.10 -4.21 13.56
CA ILE A 167 33.87 -5.22 12.51
C ILE A 167 35.06 -5.38 11.54
N LEU A 168 35.88 -4.32 11.40
CA LEU A 168 37.07 -4.33 10.54
C LEU A 168 38.23 -5.14 11.12
N GLU A 169 38.19 -5.46 12.42
CA GLU A 169 39.20 -6.27 13.12
C GLU A 169 38.82 -7.74 13.22
N LYS A 170 37.63 -8.10 12.74
CA LYS A 170 37.15 -9.49 12.74
C LYS A 170 37.53 -10.22 11.45
N PRO A 171 37.85 -11.53 11.54
CA PRO A 171 38.07 -12.31 10.33
C PRO A 171 36.81 -12.30 9.43
N VAL A 172 37.00 -12.03 8.16
CA VAL A 172 35.95 -12.12 7.15
C VAL A 172 35.99 -13.56 6.59
N ASN A 173 34.88 -14.28 6.76
CA ASN A 173 34.70 -15.60 6.16
C ASN A 173 34.15 -15.47 4.75
#